data_f04d3436358ca66a2afaa481b1ba5d86
#
_entry.id   f04d3436358ca66a2afaa481b1ba5d86
#
_cell.length_a   1.000
_cell.length_b   1.000
_cell.length_c   1.000
_cell.angle_alpha   90.00
_cell.angle_beta   90.00
_cell.angle_gamma   90.00
#
_symmetry.space_group_name_H-M   'P 1'
#
loop_
_entity.id
_entity.type
_entity.pdbx_description
1 polymer ?
#
loop_
_entity_poly.entity_id
_entity_poly.type
_entity_poly.pdbx_seq_one_letter_code
_entity_poly.pdbx_strand_id
1 'polypeptide(L)'
;NEELVVRLNLLGGRAVSLNGKVEKKKKKKKHLADVYENGEVNLVDIGFVGNVEKINTELINILLDNDFIPVIAPTGVGVNGETYNINADSVAGEIAGALKAEKLLVLTDVRGIYSDYRDESSFISTLTFEKAQELIIRGNIDGGMIPKVKACITALSGGAHKTHIIAGREPHTILMEIF
;
A
#
# COMPACT_ATOMS: atom_id res chain seq x y z
N ASN A 1 -3.45 1.54 14.41
CA ASN A 1 -4.87 1.39 13.98
C ASN A 1 -5.87 1.86 15.04
N GLU A 2 -5.70 1.47 16.32
CA GLU A 2 -6.66 1.76 17.38
C GLU A 2 -6.92 3.25 17.55
N GLU A 3 -5.89 4.09 17.56
CA GLU A 3 -6.05 5.54 17.68
C GLU A 3 -6.86 6.13 16.52
N LEU A 4 -6.65 5.67 15.30
CA LEU A 4 -7.40 6.12 14.12
C LEU A 4 -8.87 5.71 14.23
N VAL A 5 -9.14 4.47 14.65
CA VAL A 5 -10.51 3.98 14.89
C VAL A 5 -11.23 4.84 15.92
N VAL A 6 -10.58 5.14 17.05
CA VAL A 6 -11.16 5.99 18.09
C VAL A 6 -11.46 7.39 17.53
N ARG A 7 -10.53 8.01 16.81
CA ARG A 7 -10.75 9.35 16.23
C ARG A 7 -11.89 9.38 15.22
N LEU A 8 -11.97 8.38 14.34
CA LEU A 8 -13.06 8.27 13.37
C LEU A 8 -14.42 8.11 14.06
N ASN A 9 -14.49 7.28 15.10
CA ASN A 9 -15.72 7.06 15.85
C ASN A 9 -16.15 8.30 16.65
N LEU A 10 -15.20 9.06 17.21
CA LEU A 10 -15.49 10.36 17.86
C LEU A 10 -16.06 11.40 16.89
N LEU A 11 -15.75 11.30 15.60
CA LEU A 11 -16.30 12.15 14.53
C LEU A 11 -17.64 11.62 13.97
N GLY A 12 -18.22 10.58 14.57
CA GLY A 12 -19.48 10.00 14.15
C GLY A 12 -19.34 8.88 13.09
N GLY A 13 -18.12 8.45 12.76
CA GLY A 13 -17.88 7.30 11.91
C GLY A 13 -18.18 5.98 12.63
N ARG A 14 -18.29 4.90 11.85
CA ARG A 14 -18.43 3.52 12.34
C ARG A 14 -17.18 2.71 11.98
N ALA A 15 -16.04 3.10 12.54
CA ALA A 15 -14.76 2.49 12.23
C ALA A 15 -14.49 1.22 13.06
N VAL A 16 -13.91 0.20 12.43
CA VAL A 16 -13.55 -1.09 13.03
C VAL A 16 -12.11 -1.44 12.66
N SER A 17 -11.30 -1.80 13.66
CA SER A 17 -9.94 -2.28 13.44
C SER A 17 -9.94 -3.73 12.95
N LEU A 18 -9.22 -3.98 11.86
CA LEU A 18 -8.94 -5.32 11.35
C LEU A 18 -7.44 -5.58 11.34
N ASN A 19 -7.06 -6.74 11.86
CA ASN A 19 -5.73 -7.30 11.64
C ASN A 19 -5.82 -8.22 10.42
N GLY A 20 -5.09 -7.89 9.35
CA GLY A 20 -5.21 -8.60 8.08
C GLY A 20 -4.84 -10.08 8.23
N LYS A 21 -5.81 -10.97 8.02
CA LYS A 21 -5.51 -12.38 7.75
C LYS A 21 -5.26 -12.51 6.26
N VAL A 22 -3.99 -12.48 5.88
CA VAL A 22 -3.56 -12.87 4.54
C VAL A 22 -3.32 -14.36 4.58
N GLU A 23 -4.18 -15.15 3.92
CA GLU A 23 -3.96 -16.57 3.77
C GLU A 23 -2.71 -16.81 2.92
N LYS A 24 -1.64 -17.36 3.53
CA LYS A 24 -0.47 -17.85 2.82
C LYS A 24 -0.65 -19.31 2.44
N LYS A 25 -0.62 -19.62 1.16
CA LYS A 25 -0.22 -20.95 0.68
C LYS A 25 1.29 -20.98 0.53
N LYS A 26 1.93 -21.78 1.39
CA LYS A 26 3.30 -22.32 1.33
C LYS A 26 4.38 -21.54 0.55
N LYS A 27 5.26 -20.84 1.26
CA LYS A 27 6.71 -21.14 1.17
C LYS A 27 7.41 -20.51 2.37
N LYS A 28 7.99 -21.34 3.24
CA LYS A 28 8.99 -20.95 4.22
C LYS A 28 10.19 -20.35 3.47
N LYS A 29 10.28 -19.03 3.39
CA LYS A 29 11.55 -18.35 3.21
C LYS A 29 11.56 -17.22 4.23
N LYS A 30 12.44 -17.33 5.22
CA LYS A 30 12.97 -16.18 5.92
C LYS A 30 13.45 -15.24 4.82
N HIS A 31 12.93 -14.03 4.76
CA HIS A 31 13.46 -13.06 3.81
C HIS A 31 14.82 -12.61 4.34
N LEU A 32 15.86 -13.03 3.63
CA LEU A 32 17.19 -12.48 3.75
C LEU A 32 17.18 -11.23 2.86
N ALA A 33 17.48 -10.08 3.43
CA ALA A 33 17.69 -8.86 2.66
C ALA A 33 19.17 -8.74 2.31
N ASP A 34 19.45 -8.38 1.07
CA ASP A 34 20.79 -7.99 0.66
C ASP A 34 21.11 -6.62 1.27
N VAL A 35 21.97 -6.59 2.27
CA VAL A 35 22.47 -5.35 2.85
C VAL A 35 23.88 -5.11 2.30
N TYR A 36 24.03 -3.98 1.61
CA TYR A 36 25.31 -3.57 1.07
C TYR A 36 26.09 -2.77 2.13
N GLU A 37 27.10 -3.39 2.72
CA GLU A 37 28.06 -2.72 3.60
C GLU A 37 29.48 -2.86 3.04
N ASN A 38 30.20 -1.74 2.89
CA ASN A 38 31.59 -1.70 2.43
C ASN A 38 31.88 -2.40 1.10
N GLY A 39 30.88 -2.48 0.18
CA GLY A 39 31.00 -3.15 -1.11
C GLY A 39 30.79 -4.66 -1.09
N GLU A 40 30.44 -5.23 0.05
CA GLU A 40 30.05 -6.63 0.20
C GLU A 40 28.53 -6.75 0.43
N VAL A 41 27.96 -7.81 -0.14
CA VAL A 41 26.53 -8.16 0.04
C VAL A 41 26.42 -9.09 1.24
N ASN A 42 25.86 -8.60 2.32
CA ASN A 42 25.53 -9.39 3.50
C ASN A 42 24.05 -9.78 3.49
N LEU A 43 23.77 -11.08 3.60
CA LEU A 43 22.40 -11.58 3.76
C LEU A 43 21.99 -11.43 5.22
N VAL A 44 21.13 -10.46 5.50
CA VAL A 44 20.61 -10.20 6.86
C VAL A 44 19.22 -10.79 7.00
N ASP A 45 18.99 -11.56 8.07
CA ASP A 45 17.66 -12.07 8.44
C ASP A 45 16.81 -10.89 8.95
N ILE A 46 15.88 -10.40 8.13
CA ILE A 46 14.96 -9.31 8.46
C ILE A 46 13.68 -9.79 9.16
N GLY A 47 13.67 -11.04 9.62
CA GLY A 47 12.56 -11.60 10.38
C GLY A 47 11.36 -12.01 9.53
N PHE A 48 10.18 -11.94 10.14
CA PHE A 48 8.92 -12.36 9.52
C PHE A 48 8.34 -11.25 8.62
N VAL A 49 8.94 -11.03 7.46
CA VAL A 49 8.41 -10.17 6.40
C VAL A 49 7.67 -11.05 5.39
N GLY A 50 6.46 -10.68 5.03
CA GLY A 50 5.61 -11.45 4.14
C GLY A 50 5.19 -10.69 2.89
N ASN A 51 4.86 -11.46 1.84
CA ASN A 51 4.14 -10.94 0.69
C ASN A 51 2.66 -11.35 0.78
N VAL A 52 1.78 -10.53 0.25
CA VAL A 52 0.36 -10.85 0.12
C VAL A 52 0.20 -11.92 -0.96
N GLU A 53 -0.48 -13.02 -0.64
CA GLU A 53 -0.81 -14.04 -1.64
C GLU A 53 -2.29 -14.00 -2.03
N LYS A 54 -3.15 -13.71 -1.06
CA LYS A 54 -4.59 -13.62 -1.27
C LYS A 54 -5.21 -12.72 -0.21
N ILE A 55 -6.17 -11.90 -0.63
CA ILE A 55 -7.03 -11.13 0.25
C ILE A 55 -8.36 -11.86 0.42
N ASN A 56 -8.76 -12.07 1.68
CA ASN A 56 -10.13 -12.48 1.98
C ASN A 56 -11.01 -11.24 2.06
N THR A 57 -11.79 -10.99 1.02
CA THR A 57 -12.67 -9.82 0.92
C THR A 57 -14.02 -10.01 1.61
N GLU A 58 -14.38 -11.23 2.03
CA GLU A 58 -15.69 -11.53 2.59
C GLU A 58 -16.02 -10.68 3.81
N LEU A 59 -15.13 -10.66 4.81
CA LEU A 59 -15.33 -9.86 6.01
C LEU A 59 -15.33 -8.36 5.70
N ILE A 60 -14.48 -7.91 4.78
CA ILE A 60 -14.42 -6.50 4.37
C ILE A 60 -15.74 -6.10 3.74
N ASN A 61 -16.28 -6.90 2.81
CA ASN A 61 -17.55 -6.64 2.16
C ASN A 61 -18.70 -6.61 3.18
N ILE A 62 -18.77 -7.57 4.10
CA ILE A 62 -19.79 -7.56 5.17
C ILE A 62 -19.75 -6.25 5.98
N LEU A 63 -18.57 -5.75 6.30
CA LEU A 63 -18.44 -4.49 7.04
C LEU A 63 -18.87 -3.30 6.18
N LEU A 64 -18.45 -3.24 4.92
CA LEU A 64 -18.81 -2.16 4.00
C LEU A 64 -20.32 -2.14 3.72
N ASP A 65 -20.95 -3.32 3.50
CA ASP A 65 -22.38 -3.44 3.27
C ASP A 65 -23.23 -3.03 4.48
N ASN A 66 -22.62 -2.94 5.65
CA ASN A 66 -23.25 -2.45 6.89
C ASN A 66 -22.74 -1.07 7.33
N ASP A 67 -22.21 -0.27 6.41
CA ASP A 67 -21.72 1.11 6.63
C ASP A 67 -20.59 1.23 7.68
N PHE A 68 -19.78 0.18 7.86
CA PHE A 68 -18.58 0.27 8.67
C PHE A 68 -17.38 0.74 7.85
N ILE A 69 -16.43 1.37 8.51
CA ILE A 69 -15.14 1.78 7.94
C ILE A 69 -14.05 0.80 8.44
N PRO A 70 -13.63 -0.18 7.61
CA PRO A 70 -12.57 -1.10 8.01
C PRO A 70 -11.22 -0.39 8.05
N VAL A 71 -10.57 -0.37 9.21
CA VAL A 71 -9.20 0.15 9.39
C VAL A 71 -8.25 -1.04 9.50
N ILE A 72 -7.49 -1.31 8.45
CA ILE A 72 -6.74 -2.56 8.29
C ILE A 72 -5.26 -2.33 8.62
N ALA A 73 -4.71 -3.14 9.55
CA ALA A 73 -3.28 -3.18 9.81
C ALA A 73 -2.56 -4.04 8.76
N PRO A 74 -1.36 -3.65 8.31
CA PRO A 74 -0.59 -4.42 7.33
C PRO A 74 0.13 -5.60 7.97
N THR A 75 -0.63 -6.45 8.67
CA THR A 75 -0.14 -7.68 9.31
C THR A 75 -0.82 -8.88 8.67
N GLY A 76 -0.08 -9.96 8.52
CA GLY A 76 -0.59 -11.23 8.01
C GLY A 76 -0.37 -12.36 8.99
N VAL A 77 -1.14 -13.43 8.85
CA VAL A 77 -0.96 -14.66 9.62
C VAL A 77 -0.51 -15.78 8.70
N GLY A 78 0.58 -16.46 9.05
CA GLY A 78 1.06 -17.62 8.34
C GLY A 78 0.26 -18.88 8.65
N VAL A 79 0.50 -19.93 7.89
CA VAL A 79 -0.24 -21.21 8.00
C VAL A 79 -0.10 -21.91 9.37
N ASN A 80 0.95 -21.59 10.12
CA ASN A 80 1.17 -22.14 11.47
C ASN A 80 0.79 -21.13 12.57
N GLY A 81 0.10 -20.01 12.22
CA GLY A 81 -0.33 -18.99 13.17
C GLY A 81 0.71 -17.89 13.46
N GLU A 82 1.89 -17.93 12.84
CA GLU A 82 2.90 -16.88 12.99
C GLU A 82 2.45 -15.56 12.36
N THR A 83 2.77 -14.44 13.01
CA THR A 83 2.44 -13.11 12.52
C THR A 83 3.57 -12.56 11.63
N TYR A 84 3.20 -11.99 10.49
CA TYR A 84 4.10 -11.33 9.55
C TYR A 84 3.79 -9.84 9.47
N ASN A 85 4.85 -9.03 9.46
CA ASN A 85 4.73 -7.64 9.04
C ASN A 85 4.83 -7.57 7.51
N ILE A 86 3.89 -6.85 6.88
CA ILE A 86 3.81 -6.73 5.42
C ILE A 86 3.91 -5.25 5.08
N ASN A 87 4.52 -4.94 3.93
CA ASN A 87 4.55 -3.56 3.46
C ASN A 87 3.12 -3.03 3.26
N ALA A 88 2.80 -1.89 3.87
CA ALA A 88 1.45 -1.32 3.88
C ALA A 88 0.97 -0.93 2.47
N ASP A 89 1.86 -0.38 1.63
CA ASP A 89 1.52 -0.03 0.25
C ASP A 89 1.14 -1.28 -0.54
N SER A 90 1.89 -2.38 -0.38
CA SER A 90 1.58 -3.67 -1.03
C SER A 90 0.21 -4.21 -0.59
N VAL A 91 -0.08 -4.18 0.71
CA VAL A 91 -1.39 -4.61 1.24
C VAL A 91 -2.52 -3.75 0.68
N ALA A 92 -2.34 -2.42 0.64
CA ALA A 92 -3.32 -1.49 0.11
C ALA A 92 -3.63 -1.75 -1.37
N GLY A 93 -2.59 -1.96 -2.19
CA GLY A 93 -2.75 -2.29 -3.61
C GLY A 93 -3.52 -3.58 -3.84
N GLU A 94 -3.18 -4.65 -3.11
CA GLU A 94 -3.86 -5.95 -3.21
C GLU A 94 -5.32 -5.88 -2.73
N ILE A 95 -5.61 -5.16 -1.65
CA ILE A 95 -6.98 -4.97 -1.15
C ILE A 95 -7.80 -4.18 -2.18
N ALA A 96 -7.27 -3.07 -2.69
CA ALA A 96 -7.96 -2.24 -3.66
C ALA A 96 -8.29 -3.01 -4.95
N GLY A 97 -7.34 -3.83 -5.44
CA GLY A 97 -7.57 -4.71 -6.60
C GLY A 97 -8.62 -5.78 -6.32
N ALA A 98 -8.51 -6.48 -5.18
CA ALA A 98 -9.43 -7.56 -4.81
C ALA A 98 -10.88 -7.06 -4.61
N LEU A 99 -11.05 -5.84 -4.10
CA LEU A 99 -12.35 -5.18 -3.93
C LEU A 99 -12.86 -4.51 -5.22
N LYS A 100 -12.04 -4.44 -6.28
CA LYS A 100 -12.29 -3.63 -7.48
C LYS A 100 -12.68 -2.20 -7.11
N ALA A 101 -11.88 -1.61 -6.21
CA ALA A 101 -12.18 -0.31 -5.62
C ALA A 101 -12.33 0.78 -6.68
N GLU A 102 -13.25 1.72 -6.47
CA GLU A 102 -13.41 2.88 -7.35
C GLU A 102 -12.13 3.73 -7.38
N LYS A 103 -11.51 3.95 -6.21
CA LYS A 103 -10.25 4.68 -6.07
C LYS A 103 -9.35 4.07 -5.01
N LEU A 104 -8.04 4.03 -5.27
CA LEU A 104 -7.00 3.87 -4.27
C LEU A 104 -6.27 5.20 -4.11
N LEU A 105 -6.31 5.77 -2.90
CA LEU A 105 -5.56 6.97 -2.56
C LEU A 105 -4.37 6.59 -1.67
N VAL A 106 -3.15 6.81 -2.17
CA VAL A 106 -1.91 6.57 -1.43
C VAL A 106 -1.38 7.91 -0.92
N LEU A 107 -1.42 8.12 0.39
CA LEU A 107 -0.91 9.33 1.01
C LEU A 107 0.61 9.21 1.20
N THR A 108 1.32 10.28 0.83
CA THR A 108 2.78 10.38 0.98
C THR A 108 3.17 11.72 1.59
N ASP A 109 4.40 11.82 2.03
CA ASP A 109 4.97 13.05 2.60
C ASP A 109 5.53 14.01 1.54
N VAL A 110 5.53 13.59 0.26
CA VAL A 110 5.90 14.41 -0.90
C VAL A 110 4.67 14.73 -1.75
N ARG A 111 4.76 15.74 -2.63
CA ARG A 111 3.62 16.19 -3.45
C ARG A 111 3.17 15.19 -4.50
N GLY A 112 4.05 14.25 -4.90
CA GLY A 112 3.73 13.25 -5.90
C GLY A 112 4.98 12.74 -6.63
N ILE A 113 4.84 12.38 -7.90
CA ILE A 113 5.90 11.83 -8.73
C ILE A 113 6.50 12.95 -9.61
N TYR A 114 7.81 12.94 -9.72
CA TYR A 114 8.58 13.85 -10.56
C TYR A 114 9.44 13.04 -11.54
N SER A 115 9.67 13.55 -12.75
CA SER A 115 10.65 12.94 -13.66
C SER A 115 12.09 13.24 -13.24
N ASP A 116 12.31 14.35 -12.53
CA ASP A 116 13.52 14.67 -11.77
C ASP A 116 13.10 15.31 -10.44
N TYR A 117 13.39 14.65 -9.32
CA TYR A 117 12.97 15.12 -7.98
C TYR A 117 13.63 16.45 -7.57
N ARG A 118 14.68 16.90 -8.29
CA ARG A 118 15.35 18.17 -8.08
C ARG A 118 14.70 19.35 -8.82
N ASP A 119 13.79 19.05 -9.74
CA ASP A 119 13.08 20.02 -10.55
C ASP A 119 11.58 19.94 -10.26
N GLU A 120 11.05 20.92 -9.50
CA GLU A 120 9.62 21.02 -9.18
C GLU A 120 8.74 21.14 -10.44
N SER A 121 9.28 21.68 -11.54
CA SER A 121 8.53 21.80 -12.81
C SER A 121 8.33 20.47 -13.51
N SER A 122 9.07 19.45 -13.10
CA SER A 122 9.01 18.09 -13.66
C SER A 122 7.91 17.21 -13.03
N PHE A 123 6.99 17.80 -12.26
CA PHE A 123 5.86 17.11 -11.67
C PHE A 123 5.00 16.39 -12.70
N ILE A 124 4.68 15.13 -12.44
CA ILE A 124 3.88 14.28 -13.30
C ILE A 124 2.49 14.12 -12.69
N SER A 125 1.50 14.80 -13.27
CA SER A 125 0.11 14.74 -12.82
C SER A 125 -0.61 13.45 -13.23
N THR A 126 -0.22 12.85 -14.34
CA THR A 126 -0.82 11.62 -14.86
C THR A 126 0.26 10.70 -15.40
N LEU A 127 0.22 9.45 -14.99
CA LEU A 127 1.23 8.46 -15.33
C LEU A 127 0.56 7.19 -15.83
N THR A 128 0.94 6.72 -17.03
CA THR A 128 0.50 5.41 -17.52
C THR A 128 1.32 4.29 -16.88
N PHE A 129 0.79 3.07 -16.95
CA PHE A 129 1.48 1.88 -16.46
C PHE A 129 2.87 1.69 -17.09
N GLU A 130 2.97 1.82 -18.41
CA GLU A 130 4.21 1.65 -19.16
C GLU A 130 5.23 2.70 -18.75
N LYS A 131 4.77 3.96 -18.63
CA LYS A 131 5.65 5.06 -18.22
C LYS A 131 6.12 4.93 -16.79
N ALA A 132 5.27 4.42 -15.89
CA ALA A 132 5.65 4.14 -14.50
C ALA A 132 6.78 3.10 -14.44
N GLN A 133 6.66 2.01 -15.21
CA GLN A 133 7.70 1.00 -15.30
C GLN A 133 9.01 1.55 -15.88
N GLU A 134 8.93 2.35 -16.96
CA GLU A 134 10.10 3.00 -17.56
C GLU A 134 10.84 3.87 -16.54
N LEU A 135 10.11 4.72 -15.78
CA LEU A 135 10.71 5.62 -14.80
C LEU A 135 11.35 4.86 -13.62
N ILE A 136 10.80 3.72 -13.22
CA ILE A 136 11.41 2.85 -12.21
C ILE A 136 12.71 2.25 -12.75
N ILE A 137 12.69 1.72 -13.98
CA ILE A 137 13.87 1.10 -14.60
C ILE A 137 15.01 2.13 -14.80
N ARG A 138 14.66 3.36 -15.16
CA ARG A 138 15.62 4.47 -15.33
C ARG A 138 16.14 5.06 -14.02
N GLY A 139 15.56 4.67 -12.87
CA GLY A 139 15.93 5.22 -11.57
C GLY A 139 15.41 6.64 -11.30
N ASN A 140 14.45 7.13 -12.11
CA ASN A 140 13.78 8.42 -11.85
C ASN A 140 12.76 8.32 -10.71
N ILE A 141 12.19 7.12 -10.49
CA ILE A 141 11.39 6.78 -9.32
C ILE A 141 12.23 5.85 -8.45
N ASP A 142 12.53 6.26 -7.23
CA ASP A 142 13.41 5.54 -6.32
C ASP A 142 12.83 5.42 -4.89
N GLY A 143 13.57 4.75 -4.01
CA GLY A 143 13.33 4.68 -2.58
C GLY A 143 11.89 4.32 -2.21
N GLY A 144 11.32 5.10 -1.30
CA GLY A 144 9.96 4.90 -0.77
C GLY A 144 8.82 5.13 -1.77
N MET A 145 9.10 5.74 -2.93
CA MET A 145 8.08 5.95 -3.98
C MET A 145 7.84 4.67 -4.79
N ILE A 146 8.86 3.81 -4.97
CA ILE A 146 8.72 2.55 -5.73
C ILE A 146 7.59 1.65 -5.18
N PRO A 147 7.50 1.36 -3.85
CA PRO A 147 6.40 0.58 -3.29
C PRO A 147 5.03 1.19 -3.58
N LYS A 148 4.90 2.53 -3.51
CA LYS A 148 3.64 3.24 -3.75
C LYS A 148 3.18 3.12 -5.21
N VAL A 149 4.08 3.33 -6.16
CA VAL A 149 3.80 3.16 -7.59
C VAL A 149 3.45 1.69 -7.88
N LYS A 150 4.18 0.74 -7.31
CA LYS A 150 3.86 -0.70 -7.45
C LYS A 150 2.49 -1.05 -6.89
N ALA A 151 2.10 -0.46 -5.74
CA ALA A 151 0.76 -0.65 -5.17
C ALA A 151 -0.34 -0.14 -6.09
N CYS A 152 -0.15 1.03 -6.70
CA CYS A 152 -1.07 1.57 -7.71
C CYS A 152 -1.20 0.63 -8.92
N ILE A 153 -0.08 0.13 -9.44
CA ILE A 153 -0.04 -0.83 -10.54
C ILE A 153 -0.79 -2.13 -10.17
N THR A 154 -0.52 -2.67 -8.98
CA THR A 154 -1.19 -3.89 -8.48
C THR A 154 -2.70 -3.68 -8.36
N ALA A 155 -3.14 -2.56 -7.81
CA ALA A 155 -4.55 -2.23 -7.68
C ALA A 155 -5.26 -2.17 -9.04
N LEU A 156 -4.70 -1.45 -10.01
CA LEU A 156 -5.26 -1.36 -11.37
C LEU A 156 -5.31 -2.73 -12.06
N SER A 157 -4.23 -3.52 -11.96
CA SER A 157 -4.17 -4.87 -12.51
C SER A 157 -5.19 -5.82 -11.87
N GLY A 158 -5.52 -5.61 -10.60
CA GLY A 158 -6.52 -6.36 -9.86
C GLY A 158 -7.97 -5.93 -10.14
N GLY A 159 -8.18 -4.80 -10.81
CA GLY A 159 -9.50 -4.31 -11.22
C GLY A 159 -9.96 -3.02 -10.53
N ALA A 160 -9.12 -2.35 -9.75
CA ALA A 160 -9.43 -1.00 -9.27
C ALA A 160 -9.53 -0.02 -10.47
N HIS A 161 -10.42 0.97 -10.37
CA HIS A 161 -10.68 1.87 -11.50
C HIS A 161 -9.66 3.00 -11.60
N LYS A 162 -9.25 3.59 -10.47
CA LYS A 162 -8.31 4.71 -10.42
C LYS A 162 -7.36 4.58 -9.24
N THR A 163 -6.17 5.13 -9.39
CA THR A 163 -5.19 5.23 -8.29
C THR A 163 -4.55 6.60 -8.29
N HIS A 164 -4.35 7.17 -7.09
CA HIS A 164 -3.76 8.49 -6.91
C HIS A 164 -2.70 8.44 -5.81
N ILE A 165 -1.58 9.10 -6.03
CA ILE A 165 -0.56 9.34 -5.00
C ILE A 165 -0.64 10.83 -4.65
N ILE A 166 -1.01 11.12 -3.41
CA ILE A 166 -1.34 12.48 -2.98
C ILE A 166 -0.55 12.92 -1.75
N ALA A 167 -0.36 14.23 -1.62
CA ALA A 167 0.35 14.83 -0.48
C ALA A 167 -0.48 14.70 0.80
N GLY A 168 -0.05 13.83 1.71
CA GLY A 168 -0.75 13.60 2.98
C GLY A 168 -0.58 14.73 4.00
N ARG A 169 0.37 15.64 3.77
CA ARG A 169 0.62 16.81 4.65
C ARG A 169 -0.22 18.03 4.29
N GLU A 170 -0.77 18.08 3.10
CA GLU A 170 -1.60 19.20 2.66
C GLU A 170 -3.05 18.99 3.13
N PRO A 171 -3.69 20.02 3.72
CA PRO A 171 -5.09 19.94 4.14
C PRO A 171 -6.03 19.63 2.97
N HIS A 172 -7.05 18.83 3.23
CA HIS A 172 -8.15 18.56 2.31
C HIS A 172 -7.82 17.80 1.01
N THR A 173 -6.60 17.32 0.81
CA THR A 173 -6.22 16.58 -0.41
C THR A 173 -7.11 15.38 -0.70
N ILE A 174 -7.54 14.65 0.34
CA ILE A 174 -8.47 13.51 0.19
C ILE A 174 -9.83 14.00 -0.36
N LEU A 175 -10.36 15.11 0.16
CA LEU A 175 -11.64 15.65 -0.31
C LEU A 175 -11.56 16.08 -1.78
N MET A 176 -10.47 16.70 -2.19
CA MET A 176 -10.26 17.13 -3.59
C MET A 176 -10.17 15.94 -4.56
N GLU A 177 -9.78 14.77 -4.09
CA GLU A 177 -9.71 13.56 -4.92
C GLU A 177 -11.01 12.74 -4.92
N ILE A 178 -11.88 12.95 -3.95
CA ILE A 178 -13.17 12.24 -3.87
C ILE A 178 -14.26 13.01 -4.63
N PHE A 179 -14.26 14.31 -4.56
CA PHE A 179 -15.23 15.23 -5.17
C PHE A 179 -14.66 15.98 -6.34
#